data_d155f50933d82d92f4aa228971d9fcc4
#
_entry.id   d155f50933d82d92f4aa228971d9fcc4
#
_cell.length_a   1.000
_cell.length_b   1.000
_cell.length_c   1.000
_cell.angle_alpha   90.00
_cell.angle_beta   90.00
_cell.angle_gamma   90.00
#
_symmetry.space_group_name_H-M   'P 1'
#
loop_
_entity.id
_entity.type
_entity.pdbx_description
1 polymer ?
#
loop_
_entity_poly.entity_id
_entity_poly.type
_entity_poly.pdbx_seq_one_letter_code
_entity_poly.pdbx_strand_id
1 'polypeptide(L)'
;MERIIAQNRDEIMHIIRTSKNTQSACSQIQRQFEIGYIKAKQIINYLSMSPLQIQSQSSMFNDLIKIPEGFESLSQYFIARVNAGAELRYGLDRVSCDNALHDRIEHEVKQICDLRFESYFLFIADLLHETFENMNIYHGPGRSSVAGSVVAYCLGITEIDPLKYGLLFERFINPIGISKVQIDIDVEYGCWEMKKAK
;
A
#
# COMPACT_ATOMS: atom_id res chain seq x y z
N MET A 1 -9.96 -15.24 7.81
CA MET A 1 -10.59 -14.78 6.57
C MET A 1 -9.98 -15.46 5.35
N GLU A 2 -8.67 -15.45 5.19
CA GLU A 2 -7.94 -16.15 4.10
C GLU A 2 -8.30 -17.63 4.00
N ARG A 3 -8.36 -18.35 5.12
CA ARG A 3 -8.80 -19.75 5.15
C ARG A 3 -10.21 -19.95 4.59
N ILE A 4 -11.14 -19.06 4.90
CA ILE A 4 -12.52 -19.15 4.39
C ILE A 4 -12.54 -18.92 2.88
N ILE A 5 -11.79 -17.92 2.39
CA ILE A 5 -11.70 -17.62 0.96
C ILE A 5 -11.00 -18.75 0.21
N ALA A 6 -9.86 -19.24 0.73
CA ALA A 6 -9.10 -20.29 0.06
C ALA A 6 -9.88 -21.62 -0.05
N GLN A 7 -10.67 -21.96 0.98
CA GLN A 7 -11.47 -23.19 1.02
C GLN A 7 -12.80 -23.10 0.27
N ASN A 8 -13.40 -21.91 0.15
CA ASN A 8 -14.78 -21.75 -0.33
C ASN A 8 -14.91 -20.70 -1.45
N ARG A 9 -13.83 -20.42 -2.18
CA ARG A 9 -13.80 -19.36 -3.20
C ARG A 9 -14.89 -19.50 -4.25
N ASP A 10 -15.05 -20.70 -4.79
CA ASP A 10 -16.01 -20.96 -5.90
C ASP A 10 -17.46 -20.81 -5.42
N GLU A 11 -17.74 -21.26 -4.20
CA GLU A 11 -19.06 -21.13 -3.58
C GLU A 11 -19.39 -19.66 -3.26
N ILE A 12 -18.45 -18.90 -2.73
CA ILE A 12 -18.61 -17.47 -2.47
C ILE A 12 -18.81 -16.71 -3.77
N MET A 13 -18.04 -17.04 -4.82
CA MET A 13 -18.19 -16.44 -6.15
C MET A 13 -19.54 -16.78 -6.77
N HIS A 14 -20.07 -17.99 -6.56
CA HIS A 14 -21.41 -18.35 -6.98
C HIS A 14 -22.48 -17.49 -6.31
N ILE A 15 -22.39 -17.29 -4.98
CA ILE A 15 -23.29 -16.41 -4.23
C ILE A 15 -23.24 -14.98 -4.76
N ILE A 16 -22.04 -14.44 -5.03
CA ILE A 16 -21.87 -13.08 -5.55
C ILE A 16 -22.56 -12.93 -6.92
N ARG A 17 -22.38 -13.91 -7.82
CA ARG A 17 -22.95 -13.87 -9.18
C ARG A 17 -24.46 -14.06 -9.21
N THR A 18 -25.02 -14.83 -8.29
CA THR A 18 -26.45 -15.16 -8.25
C THR A 18 -27.28 -14.19 -7.40
N SER A 19 -26.64 -13.38 -6.58
CA SER A 19 -27.32 -12.42 -5.70
C SER A 19 -27.81 -11.18 -6.47
N LYS A 20 -28.99 -10.70 -6.13
CA LYS A 20 -29.62 -9.52 -6.76
C LYS A 20 -28.83 -8.21 -6.54
N ASN A 21 -28.14 -8.10 -5.44
CA ASN A 21 -27.30 -6.95 -5.06
C ASN A 21 -26.28 -7.34 -3.99
N THR A 22 -25.33 -6.45 -3.72
CA THR A 22 -24.26 -6.64 -2.72
C THR A 22 -24.79 -6.93 -1.31
N GLN A 23 -25.90 -6.33 -0.91
CA GLN A 23 -26.48 -6.53 0.42
C GLN A 23 -27.07 -7.94 0.56
N SER A 24 -27.71 -8.47 -0.49
CA SER A 24 -28.20 -9.84 -0.54
C SER A 24 -27.06 -10.85 -0.48
N ALA A 25 -25.98 -10.61 -1.27
CA ALA A 25 -24.77 -11.43 -1.22
C ALA A 25 -24.12 -11.42 0.19
N CYS A 26 -24.00 -10.25 0.82
CA CYS A 26 -23.50 -10.15 2.20
C CYS A 26 -24.32 -10.99 3.17
N SER A 27 -25.65 -10.90 3.10
CA SER A 27 -26.52 -11.64 4.00
C SER A 27 -26.46 -13.15 3.82
N GLN A 28 -26.27 -13.61 2.59
CA GLN A 28 -26.10 -15.05 2.31
C GLN A 28 -24.74 -15.55 2.82
N ILE A 29 -23.65 -14.83 2.52
CA ILE A 29 -22.30 -15.17 2.99
C ILE A 29 -22.23 -15.15 4.52
N GLN A 30 -22.88 -14.18 5.18
CA GLN A 30 -22.96 -14.13 6.64
C GLN A 30 -23.58 -15.40 7.25
N ARG A 31 -24.69 -15.85 6.69
CA ARG A 31 -25.42 -17.02 7.19
C ARG A 31 -24.68 -18.31 6.91
N GLN A 32 -24.09 -18.43 5.71
CA GLN A 32 -23.47 -19.67 5.26
C GLN A 32 -22.12 -19.92 5.91
N PHE A 33 -21.37 -18.86 6.17
CA PHE A 33 -20.01 -18.96 6.74
C PHE A 33 -19.93 -18.46 8.18
N GLU A 34 -21.06 -18.14 8.81
CA GLU A 34 -21.16 -17.66 10.20
C GLU A 34 -20.23 -16.50 10.54
N ILE A 35 -20.07 -15.56 9.62
CA ILE A 35 -19.17 -14.40 9.76
C ILE A 35 -19.96 -13.09 9.91
N GLY A 36 -19.33 -12.10 10.55
CA GLY A 36 -19.94 -10.77 10.70
C GLY A 36 -20.06 -10.02 9.37
N TYR A 37 -21.00 -9.07 9.29
CA TYR A 37 -21.33 -8.27 8.11
C TYR A 37 -20.09 -7.58 7.48
N ILE A 38 -19.22 -7.01 8.31
CA ILE A 38 -18.00 -6.33 7.84
C ILE A 38 -17.09 -7.31 7.10
N LYS A 39 -16.90 -8.52 7.65
CA LYS A 39 -16.09 -9.58 7.01
C LYS A 39 -16.71 -10.07 5.71
N ALA A 40 -18.04 -10.27 5.68
CA ALA A 40 -18.75 -10.66 4.45
C ALA A 40 -18.60 -9.60 3.35
N LYS A 41 -18.76 -8.33 3.70
CA LYS A 41 -18.60 -7.19 2.79
C LYS A 41 -17.15 -7.09 2.25
N GLN A 42 -16.16 -7.29 3.11
CA GLN A 42 -14.75 -7.33 2.70
C GLN A 42 -14.45 -8.46 1.72
N ILE A 43 -14.99 -9.66 1.96
CA ILE A 43 -14.85 -10.81 1.06
C ILE A 43 -15.49 -10.51 -0.31
N ILE A 44 -16.68 -9.94 -0.33
CA ILE A 44 -17.35 -9.57 -1.58
C ILE A 44 -16.53 -8.54 -2.34
N ASN A 45 -16.10 -7.48 -1.69
CA ASN A 45 -15.28 -6.45 -2.31
C ASN A 45 -14.02 -7.05 -2.93
N TYR A 46 -13.28 -7.88 -2.18
CA TYR A 46 -12.09 -8.55 -2.66
C TYR A 46 -12.33 -9.42 -3.89
N LEU A 47 -13.38 -10.24 -3.88
CA LEU A 47 -13.69 -11.17 -4.98
C LEU A 47 -14.40 -10.49 -6.17
N SER A 48 -15.04 -9.34 -5.95
CA SER A 48 -15.68 -8.55 -7.01
C SER A 48 -14.71 -7.60 -7.71
N MET A 49 -13.56 -7.33 -7.12
CA MET A 49 -12.52 -6.54 -7.78
C MET A 49 -11.93 -7.37 -8.93
N SER A 50 -12.11 -6.88 -10.15
CA SER A 50 -11.42 -7.47 -11.28
C SER A 50 -9.91 -7.24 -11.13
N PRO A 51 -9.06 -8.21 -11.46
CA PRO A 51 -7.60 -8.01 -11.53
C PRO A 51 -7.23 -6.78 -12.37
N LEU A 52 -8.04 -6.42 -13.35
CA LEU A 52 -7.91 -5.25 -14.22
C LEU A 52 -8.03 -3.92 -13.46
N GLN A 53 -8.83 -3.82 -12.39
CA GLN A 53 -8.96 -2.57 -11.63
C GLN A 53 -7.77 -2.31 -10.71
N ILE A 54 -7.17 -3.37 -10.16
CA ILE A 54 -5.92 -3.28 -9.39
C ILE A 54 -4.77 -2.95 -10.35
N GLN A 55 -4.67 -3.63 -11.48
CA GLN A 55 -3.66 -3.38 -12.51
C GLN A 55 -3.75 -1.98 -13.13
N SER A 56 -4.93 -1.42 -13.33
CA SER A 56 -5.06 -0.06 -13.90
C SER A 56 -4.55 1.03 -12.96
N GLN A 57 -4.66 0.86 -11.65
CA GLN A 57 -4.10 1.80 -10.66
C GLN A 57 -2.57 1.70 -10.58
N SER A 58 -2.03 0.48 -10.61
CA SER A 58 -0.60 0.24 -10.49
C SER A 58 0.16 0.59 -11.77
N SER A 59 -0.39 0.29 -12.94
CA SER A 59 0.29 0.53 -14.22
C SER A 59 0.37 2.01 -14.62
N MET A 60 -0.50 2.87 -14.06
CA MET A 60 -0.55 4.29 -14.39
C MET A 60 0.77 5.03 -14.09
N PHE A 61 1.55 4.55 -13.13
CA PHE A 61 2.81 5.17 -12.72
C PHE A 61 4.06 4.51 -13.31
N ASN A 62 3.93 3.35 -13.99
CA ASN A 62 5.08 2.61 -14.51
C ASN A 62 5.90 3.43 -15.51
N ASP A 63 5.23 4.18 -16.39
CA ASP A 63 5.90 4.99 -17.42
C ASP A 63 6.55 6.26 -16.86
N LEU A 64 6.23 6.61 -15.61
CA LEU A 64 6.79 7.79 -14.92
C LEU A 64 8.07 7.47 -14.16
N ILE A 65 8.31 6.20 -13.84
CA ILE A 65 9.49 5.77 -13.11
C ILE A 65 10.61 5.37 -14.08
N LYS A 66 11.71 6.09 -14.02
CA LYS A 66 12.93 5.71 -14.74
C LYS A 66 13.75 4.77 -13.86
N ILE A 67 13.92 3.53 -14.31
CA ILE A 67 14.76 2.56 -13.63
C ILE A 67 16.23 2.91 -13.95
N PRO A 68 17.09 3.18 -12.96
CA PRO A 68 18.50 3.47 -13.20
C PRO A 68 19.26 2.28 -13.83
N GLU A 69 20.35 2.58 -14.51
CA GLU A 69 21.25 1.54 -15.01
C GLU A 69 21.76 0.65 -13.86
N GLY A 70 21.75 -0.67 -14.07
CA GLY A 70 22.16 -1.66 -13.08
C GLY A 70 21.00 -2.40 -12.40
N PHE A 71 19.76 -2.03 -12.66
CA PHE A 71 18.58 -2.76 -12.20
C PHE A 71 17.85 -3.42 -13.37
N GLU A 72 17.54 -4.73 -13.22
CA GLU A 72 16.87 -5.52 -14.26
C GLU A 72 15.34 -5.36 -14.23
N SER A 73 14.79 -4.93 -13.09
CA SER A 73 13.34 -4.80 -12.92
C SER A 73 12.96 -3.67 -11.94
N LEU A 74 11.71 -3.20 -12.08
CA LEU A 74 11.14 -2.22 -11.17
C LEU A 74 11.12 -2.74 -9.71
N SER A 75 10.77 -4.00 -9.52
CA SER A 75 10.74 -4.61 -8.18
C SER A 75 12.13 -4.67 -7.55
N GLN A 76 13.17 -4.96 -8.33
CA GLN A 76 14.55 -4.94 -7.85
C GLN A 76 14.99 -3.53 -7.43
N TYR A 77 14.66 -2.52 -8.22
CA TYR A 77 14.93 -1.12 -7.89
C TYR A 77 14.15 -0.68 -6.64
N PHE A 78 12.87 -1.05 -6.55
CA PHE A 78 12.05 -0.76 -5.38
C PHE A 78 12.63 -1.35 -4.10
N ILE A 79 13.00 -2.64 -4.10
CA ILE A 79 13.62 -3.32 -2.95
C ILE A 79 14.92 -2.62 -2.54
N ALA A 80 15.77 -2.27 -3.50
CA ALA A 80 17.02 -1.56 -3.22
C ALA A 80 16.77 -0.19 -2.57
N ARG A 81 15.77 0.57 -3.04
CA ARG A 81 15.38 1.86 -2.45
C ARG A 81 14.85 1.70 -1.02
N VAL A 82 14.04 0.67 -0.76
CA VAL A 82 13.52 0.37 0.58
C VAL A 82 14.65 0.01 1.53
N ASN A 83 15.58 -0.85 1.10
CA ASN A 83 16.73 -1.26 1.93
C ASN A 83 17.65 -0.08 2.27
N ALA A 84 18.00 0.74 1.28
CA ALA A 84 18.78 1.95 1.51
C ALA A 84 18.07 2.92 2.49
N GLY A 85 16.75 3.07 2.34
CA GLY A 85 15.94 3.86 3.26
C GLY A 85 15.86 3.25 4.68
N ALA A 86 15.82 1.93 4.80
CA ALA A 86 15.84 1.24 6.09
C ALA A 86 17.19 1.48 6.82
N GLU A 87 18.30 1.38 6.12
CA GLU A 87 19.63 1.70 6.66
C GLU A 87 19.72 3.15 7.14
N LEU A 88 19.17 4.09 6.37
CA LEU A 88 19.14 5.51 6.73
C LEU A 88 18.27 5.79 7.96
N ARG A 89 17.10 5.15 8.06
CA ARG A 89 16.12 5.42 9.13
C ARG A 89 16.40 4.67 10.43
N TYR A 90 16.87 3.44 10.33
CA TYR A 90 17.08 2.56 11.50
C TYR A 90 18.54 2.33 11.84
N GLY A 91 19.46 2.64 10.93
CA GLY A 91 20.89 2.36 11.06
C GLY A 91 21.26 0.92 10.67
N LEU A 92 22.48 0.75 10.16
CA LEU A 92 23.01 -0.54 9.69
C LEU A 92 22.97 -1.63 10.78
N ASP A 93 23.32 -1.28 12.03
CA ASP A 93 23.36 -2.22 13.14
C ASP A 93 21.97 -2.83 13.42
N ARG A 94 20.94 -1.99 13.44
CA ARG A 94 19.58 -2.45 13.71
C ARG A 94 19.00 -3.24 12.53
N VAL A 95 19.24 -2.80 11.29
CA VAL A 95 18.79 -3.53 10.09
C VAL A 95 19.42 -4.92 10.04
N SER A 96 20.69 -5.06 10.48
CA SER A 96 21.40 -6.34 10.43
C SER A 96 21.02 -7.31 11.56
N CYS A 97 20.54 -6.81 12.71
CA CYS A 97 20.34 -7.61 13.92
C CYS A 97 18.87 -7.78 14.36
N ASP A 98 17.96 -6.90 13.89
CA ASP A 98 16.55 -6.90 14.30
C ASP A 98 15.70 -7.74 13.32
N ASN A 99 15.53 -9.03 13.66
CA ASN A 99 14.71 -9.94 12.85
C ASN A 99 13.27 -9.45 12.69
N ALA A 100 12.69 -8.80 13.70
CA ALA A 100 11.31 -8.32 13.64
C ALA A 100 11.16 -7.16 12.63
N LEU A 101 12.17 -6.29 12.55
CA LEU A 101 12.22 -5.25 11.51
C LEU A 101 12.37 -5.87 10.12
N HIS A 102 13.26 -6.84 9.97
CA HIS A 102 13.49 -7.54 8.70
C HIS A 102 12.23 -8.25 8.21
N ASP A 103 11.61 -9.07 9.07
CA ASP A 103 10.38 -9.81 8.74
C ASP A 103 9.25 -8.85 8.34
N ARG A 104 9.16 -7.69 9.01
CA ARG A 104 8.16 -6.68 8.71
C ARG A 104 8.39 -6.01 7.35
N ILE A 105 9.64 -5.64 7.02
CA ILE A 105 10.00 -5.07 5.71
C ILE A 105 9.72 -6.09 4.62
N GLU A 106 10.18 -7.33 4.77
CA GLU A 106 9.98 -8.40 3.78
C GLU A 106 8.49 -8.65 3.52
N HIS A 107 7.69 -8.73 4.60
CA HIS A 107 6.24 -8.90 4.51
C HIS A 107 5.56 -7.77 3.72
N GLU A 108 5.88 -6.51 4.03
CA GLU A 108 5.30 -5.35 3.35
C GLU A 108 5.74 -5.25 1.89
N VAL A 109 7.04 -5.42 1.63
CA VAL A 109 7.62 -5.42 0.27
C VAL A 109 6.94 -6.49 -0.59
N LYS A 110 6.82 -7.71 -0.06
CA LYS A 110 6.14 -8.79 -0.78
C LYS A 110 4.71 -8.43 -1.13
N GLN A 111 3.93 -7.90 -0.20
CA GLN A 111 2.54 -7.53 -0.46
C GLN A 111 2.42 -6.39 -1.49
N ILE A 112 3.29 -5.39 -1.41
CA ILE A 112 3.31 -4.27 -2.36
C ILE A 112 3.65 -4.78 -3.77
N CYS A 113 4.65 -5.66 -3.90
CA CYS A 113 5.05 -6.27 -5.17
C CYS A 113 3.97 -7.21 -5.73
N ASP A 114 3.36 -8.06 -4.90
CA ASP A 114 2.26 -8.96 -5.32
C ASP A 114 1.06 -8.18 -5.88
N LEU A 115 0.82 -6.97 -5.36
CA LEU A 115 -0.23 -6.06 -5.79
C LEU A 115 0.19 -5.08 -6.88
N ARG A 116 1.45 -5.10 -7.30
CA ARG A 116 2.03 -4.24 -8.34
C ARG A 116 1.98 -2.74 -8.03
N PHE A 117 2.17 -2.35 -6.76
CA PHE A 117 2.17 -0.95 -6.33
C PHE A 117 3.56 -0.32 -6.21
N GLU A 118 4.63 -1.00 -6.62
CA GLU A 118 6.02 -0.51 -6.54
C GLU A 118 6.18 0.87 -7.19
N SER A 119 5.66 1.02 -8.42
CA SER A 119 5.73 2.29 -9.15
C SER A 119 5.00 3.43 -8.45
N TYR A 120 3.87 3.13 -7.83
CA TYR A 120 3.10 4.12 -7.08
C TYR A 120 3.88 4.64 -5.86
N PHE A 121 4.47 3.73 -5.08
CA PHE A 121 5.30 4.12 -3.92
C PHE A 121 6.54 4.91 -4.34
N LEU A 122 7.25 4.45 -5.37
CA LEU A 122 8.42 5.16 -5.90
C LEU A 122 8.05 6.55 -6.42
N PHE A 123 6.96 6.66 -7.17
CA PHE A 123 6.49 7.94 -7.69
C PHE A 123 6.18 8.94 -6.56
N ILE A 124 5.48 8.49 -5.51
CA ILE A 124 5.18 9.36 -4.36
C ILE A 124 6.45 9.77 -3.62
N ALA A 125 7.37 8.83 -3.39
CA ALA A 125 8.66 9.11 -2.74
C ALA A 125 9.48 10.13 -3.54
N ASP A 126 9.60 9.95 -4.86
CA ASP A 126 10.33 10.85 -5.74
C ASP A 126 9.65 12.23 -5.82
N LEU A 127 8.32 12.27 -5.87
CA LEU A 127 7.55 13.53 -5.85
C LEU A 127 7.80 14.32 -4.57
N LEU A 128 7.78 13.66 -3.40
CA LEU A 128 8.03 14.34 -2.12
C LEU A 128 9.47 14.83 -2.00
N HIS A 129 10.42 14.01 -2.43
CA HIS A 129 11.82 14.41 -2.45
C HIS A 129 12.06 15.61 -3.38
N GLU A 130 11.54 15.57 -4.59
CA GLU A 130 11.66 16.65 -5.57
C GLU A 130 11.02 17.96 -5.09
N THR A 131 9.82 17.86 -4.48
CA THR A 131 9.12 19.04 -3.96
C THR A 131 9.85 19.66 -2.78
N PHE A 132 10.48 18.86 -1.94
CA PHE A 132 11.27 19.35 -0.81
C PHE A 132 12.58 19.98 -1.29
N GLU A 133 13.40 19.24 -2.07
CA GLU A 133 14.77 19.67 -2.45
C GLU A 133 14.75 20.85 -3.44
N ASN A 134 13.89 20.79 -4.46
CA ASN A 134 13.92 21.77 -5.54
C ASN A 134 12.90 22.89 -5.42
N MET A 135 11.83 22.68 -4.62
CA MET A 135 10.75 23.63 -4.48
C MET A 135 10.63 24.22 -3.07
N ASN A 136 11.39 23.69 -2.12
CA ASN A 136 11.32 24.04 -0.70
C ASN A 136 9.89 24.01 -0.16
N ILE A 137 9.13 22.98 -0.58
CA ILE A 137 7.77 22.71 -0.12
C ILE A 137 7.81 21.62 0.92
N TYR A 138 7.42 21.94 2.14
CA TYR A 138 7.35 20.97 3.23
C TYR A 138 6.07 20.15 3.15
N HIS A 139 6.21 18.87 3.47
CA HIS A 139 5.07 17.97 3.64
C HIS A 139 4.92 17.56 5.10
N GLY A 140 3.70 17.20 5.49
CA GLY A 140 3.41 16.72 6.84
C GLY A 140 4.05 15.36 7.12
N PRO A 141 4.13 14.95 8.40
CA PRO A 141 4.80 13.71 8.81
C PRO A 141 4.09 12.45 8.34
N GLY A 142 2.98 12.57 7.67
CA GLY A 142 2.12 11.47 7.24
C GLY A 142 0.83 11.40 8.05
N ARG A 143 -0.22 10.88 7.41
CA ARG A 143 -1.56 10.76 8.01
C ARG A 143 -2.25 9.48 7.54
N SER A 144 -3.41 9.19 8.14
CA SER A 144 -4.23 8.04 7.80
C SER A 144 -3.49 6.70 7.97
N SER A 145 -3.88 5.72 7.19
CA SER A 145 -3.39 4.35 7.32
C SER A 145 -1.97 4.12 6.79
N VAL A 146 -1.48 4.99 5.89
CA VAL A 146 -0.12 4.86 5.34
C VAL A 146 0.97 4.98 6.41
N ALA A 147 0.70 5.69 7.51
CA ALA A 147 1.60 5.76 8.66
C ALA A 147 1.87 4.38 9.32
N GLY A 148 1.07 3.35 9.00
CA GLY A 148 1.30 1.98 9.43
C GLY A 148 2.31 1.19 8.58
N SER A 149 2.86 1.77 7.51
CA SER A 149 3.81 1.10 6.61
C SER A 149 5.26 1.44 6.94
N VAL A 150 6.08 0.42 7.25
CA VAL A 150 7.54 0.55 7.39
C VAL A 150 8.17 0.91 6.05
N VAL A 151 7.68 0.35 4.94
CA VAL A 151 8.15 0.68 3.60
C VAL A 151 7.92 2.16 3.27
N ALA A 152 6.74 2.71 3.60
CA ALA A 152 6.48 4.14 3.41
C ALA A 152 7.40 5.03 4.26
N TYR A 153 7.73 4.60 5.48
CA TYR A 153 8.69 5.28 6.35
C TYR A 153 10.11 5.22 5.80
N CYS A 154 10.56 4.06 5.33
CA CYS A 154 11.88 3.89 4.70
C CYS A 154 12.03 4.73 3.43
N LEU A 155 10.99 4.84 2.61
CA LEU A 155 11.00 5.64 1.40
C LEU A 155 10.84 7.15 1.63
N GLY A 156 10.69 7.59 2.88
CA GLY A 156 10.48 9.01 3.19
C GLY A 156 9.09 9.55 2.85
N ILE A 157 8.12 8.67 2.62
CA ILE A 157 6.73 9.05 2.38
C ILE A 157 6.07 9.49 3.69
N THR A 158 6.48 8.88 4.82
CA THR A 158 6.06 9.27 6.16
C THR A 158 7.25 9.47 7.08
N GLU A 159 7.08 10.33 8.11
CA GLU A 159 8.04 10.55 9.18
C GLU A 159 7.67 9.83 10.49
N ILE A 160 6.63 8.99 10.42
CA ILE A 160 6.12 8.23 11.56
C ILE A 160 6.68 6.81 11.49
N ASP A 161 7.51 6.43 12.47
CA ASP A 161 7.99 5.05 12.61
C ASP A 161 6.85 4.14 13.10
N PRO A 162 6.30 3.25 12.26
CA PRO A 162 5.17 2.42 12.65
C PRO A 162 5.52 1.40 13.72
N LEU A 163 6.77 0.97 13.81
CA LEU A 163 7.20 0.01 14.83
C LEU A 163 7.22 0.64 16.22
N LYS A 164 7.68 1.89 16.30
CA LYS A 164 7.71 2.66 17.57
C LYS A 164 6.31 2.83 18.18
N TYR A 165 5.29 2.95 17.33
CA TYR A 165 3.90 3.19 17.76
C TYR A 165 3.00 1.95 17.65
N GLY A 166 3.55 0.79 17.30
CA GLY A 166 2.78 -0.45 17.15
C GLY A 166 1.69 -0.38 16.08
N LEU A 167 1.92 0.37 15.00
CA LEU A 167 0.95 0.54 13.92
C LEU A 167 0.93 -0.68 13.00
N LEU A 168 -0.27 -1.05 12.54
CA LEU A 168 -0.50 -2.23 11.72
C LEU A 168 -0.54 -1.87 10.24
N PHE A 169 0.26 -2.57 9.43
CA PHE A 169 0.28 -2.45 7.97
C PHE A 169 -1.04 -2.87 7.32
N GLU A 170 -1.71 -3.86 7.89
CA GLU A 170 -2.96 -4.41 7.39
C GLU A 170 -4.13 -3.41 7.44
N ARG A 171 -3.98 -2.29 8.15
CA ARG A 171 -4.91 -1.16 8.10
C ARG A 171 -4.73 -0.32 6.85
N PHE A 172 -3.55 -0.34 6.26
CA PHE A 172 -3.20 0.38 5.05
C PHE A 172 -3.37 -0.49 3.80
N ILE A 173 -2.69 -1.64 3.77
CA ILE A 173 -2.81 -2.63 2.70
C ILE A 173 -3.27 -3.94 3.32
N ASN A 174 -4.51 -4.31 3.02
CA ASN A 174 -5.07 -5.60 3.39
C ASN A 174 -5.44 -6.35 2.11
N PRO A 175 -4.72 -7.44 1.76
CA PRO A 175 -4.96 -8.18 0.52
C PRO A 175 -6.40 -8.66 0.35
N ILE A 176 -7.14 -8.78 1.44
CA ILE A 176 -8.52 -9.28 1.47
C ILE A 176 -9.55 -8.16 1.31
N GLY A 177 -9.18 -6.92 1.55
CA GLY A 177 -10.11 -5.78 1.60
C GLY A 177 -9.73 -4.59 0.74
N ILE A 178 -8.72 -4.71 -0.13
CA ILE A 178 -8.27 -3.60 -0.96
C ILE A 178 -9.35 -3.25 -1.97
N SER A 179 -10.00 -2.11 -1.72
CA SER A 179 -10.76 -1.40 -2.74
C SER A 179 -9.92 -0.34 -3.45
N LYS A 180 -8.91 0.20 -2.76
CA LYS A 180 -8.02 1.24 -3.27
C LYS A 180 -6.85 1.43 -2.29
N VAL A 181 -5.62 1.46 -2.79
CA VAL A 181 -4.47 1.94 -2.03
C VAL A 181 -4.40 3.45 -2.20
N GLN A 182 -4.45 4.20 -1.10
CA GLN A 182 -4.42 5.65 -1.12
C GLN A 182 -3.40 6.17 -0.11
N ILE A 183 -2.48 6.99 -0.60
CA ILE A 183 -1.51 7.72 0.22
C ILE A 183 -1.95 9.17 0.27
N ASP A 184 -2.36 9.63 1.45
CA ASP A 184 -2.74 11.01 1.69
C ASP A 184 -1.54 11.81 2.19
N ILE A 185 -1.27 12.95 1.56
CA ILE A 185 -0.13 13.81 1.87
C ILE A 185 -0.65 15.22 2.16
N ASP A 186 -0.29 15.75 3.32
CA ASP A 186 -0.51 17.14 3.65
C ASP A 186 0.70 17.96 3.17
N VAL A 187 0.46 19.04 2.45
CA VAL A 187 1.49 19.96 1.99
C VAL A 187 1.27 21.35 2.56
N GLU A 188 2.33 22.12 2.68
CA GLU A 188 2.27 23.48 3.21
C GLU A 188 1.33 24.36 2.38
N TYR A 189 0.45 25.10 3.08
CA TYR A 189 -0.51 25.99 2.46
C TYR A 189 0.19 27.21 1.85
N GLY A 190 -0.20 27.62 0.64
CA GLY A 190 0.32 28.81 -0.05
C GLY A 190 1.33 28.52 -1.16
N CYS A 191 1.90 27.34 -1.24
CA CYS A 191 2.86 26.97 -2.30
C CYS A 191 2.24 26.93 -3.72
N TRP A 192 0.94 26.75 -3.83
CA TRP A 192 0.22 26.76 -5.11
C TRP A 192 0.09 28.13 -5.75
N GLU A 193 0.04 29.19 -4.95
CA GLU A 193 -0.15 30.56 -5.47
C GLU A 193 1.14 31.15 -6.03
N MET A 194 2.31 30.78 -5.49
CA MET A 194 3.60 31.29 -5.97
C MET A 194 3.99 30.80 -7.36
N LYS A 195 3.44 29.67 -7.84
CA LYS A 195 3.72 29.12 -9.18
C LYS A 195 2.84 29.68 -10.28
N LYS A 196 1.74 30.33 -9.98
CA LYS A 196 0.90 31.01 -10.96
C LYS A 196 1.42 32.41 -11.34
N ALA A 197 2.42 32.92 -10.62
CA ALA A 197 2.97 34.26 -10.79
C ALA A 197 4.33 34.29 -11.55
N LYS A 198 4.75 33.19 -12.11
CA LYS A 198 5.90 33.07 -13.04
C LYS A 198 5.42 32.42 -14.32
#